data_c8a8b0fe179b91484c5ea3af417d5bd1
#
_entry.id   c8a8b0fe179b91484c5ea3af417d5bd1
#
_cell.length_a   1.000
_cell.length_b   1.000
_cell.length_c   1.000
_cell.angle_alpha   90.00
_cell.angle_beta   90.00
_cell.angle_gamma   90.00
#
_symmetry.space_group_name_H-M   'P 1'
#
loop_
_entity.id
_entity.type
_entity.pdbx_description
1 polymer ?
#
loop_
_entity_poly.entity_id
_entity_poly.type
_entity_poly.pdbx_seq_one_letter_code
_entity_poly.pdbx_strand_id
1 'polypeptide(L)'
;MIDPSARSGLEISSEEYYDEVAEAIRSCASEKKRVALFSFCSYGGDDSAIEKIVSRINGTSVDIFSYNGDISGFLNRLNDCECIVATRFHAMVIGWMLSKKVLPVVYSAKQTNVINDIGFTGAVRNLTKKGTRSLSELLKKYLSEPVGFDVGQLSTEAENQFCVTDRLFIK
;
A
#
# COMPACT_ATOMS: atom_id res chain seq x y z
N MET A 1 3.21 -1.83 6.17
CA MET A 1 4.48 -2.45 5.69
C MET A 1 4.43 -3.95 5.91
N ILE A 2 5.30 -4.73 5.30
CA ILE A 2 5.46 -6.18 5.60
C ILE A 2 6.94 -6.50 5.80
N ASP A 3 7.23 -7.57 6.50
CA ASP A 3 8.57 -8.19 6.51
C ASP A 3 8.61 -9.27 5.42
N PRO A 4 9.40 -9.07 4.33
CA PRO A 4 9.50 -10.05 3.25
C PRO A 4 10.19 -11.35 3.66
N SER A 5 11.00 -11.36 4.74
CA SER A 5 11.77 -12.55 5.17
C SER A 5 10.89 -13.76 5.48
N ALA A 6 9.61 -13.53 5.83
CA ALA A 6 8.64 -14.59 6.10
C ALA A 6 7.95 -15.14 4.84
N ARG A 7 8.38 -14.72 3.62
CA ARG A 7 7.72 -15.06 2.35
C ARG A 7 8.67 -15.84 1.44
N SER A 8 8.19 -16.96 0.88
CA SER A 8 8.88 -17.71 -0.17
C SER A 8 8.54 -17.16 -1.55
N GLY A 9 9.47 -17.35 -2.52
CA GLY A 9 9.22 -16.99 -3.92
C GLY A 9 9.41 -15.51 -4.27
N LEU A 10 10.06 -14.73 -3.41
CA LEU A 10 10.49 -13.39 -3.74
C LEU A 10 11.82 -13.41 -4.49
N GLU A 11 11.94 -12.55 -5.50
CA GLU A 11 13.15 -12.38 -6.31
C GLU A 11 14.10 -11.31 -5.76
N ILE A 12 13.66 -10.58 -4.73
CA ILE A 12 14.47 -9.62 -3.99
C ILE A 12 14.52 -10.02 -2.50
N SER A 13 15.65 -9.77 -1.86
CA SER A 13 15.82 -10.00 -0.43
C SER A 13 15.06 -8.96 0.40
N SER A 14 14.89 -9.26 1.69
CA SER A 14 14.32 -8.30 2.64
C SER A 14 15.15 -7.02 2.74
N GLU A 15 16.48 -7.16 2.72
CA GLU A 15 17.39 -6.02 2.79
C GLU A 15 17.24 -5.12 1.57
N GLU A 16 17.24 -5.68 0.36
CA GLU A 16 16.98 -4.92 -0.87
C GLU A 16 15.64 -4.20 -0.85
N TYR A 17 14.60 -4.85 -0.33
CA TYR A 17 13.28 -4.23 -0.18
C TYR A 17 13.30 -3.04 0.77
N TYR A 18 13.96 -3.18 1.95
CA TYR A 18 14.06 -2.08 2.91
C TYR A 18 14.89 -0.91 2.36
N ASP A 19 15.95 -1.20 1.62
CA ASP A 19 16.78 -0.20 0.96
C ASP A 19 16.00 0.55 -0.13
N GLU A 20 15.20 -0.14 -0.96
CA GLU A 20 14.31 0.49 -1.95
C GLU A 20 13.29 1.43 -1.28
N VAL A 21 12.67 1.00 -0.18
CA VAL A 21 11.71 1.84 0.54
C VAL A 21 12.39 3.05 1.16
N ALA A 22 13.55 2.86 1.78
CA ALA A 22 14.33 3.96 2.36
C ALA A 22 14.78 4.98 1.30
N GLU A 23 15.16 4.52 0.11
CA GLU A 23 15.49 5.38 -1.02
C GLU A 23 14.27 6.20 -1.48
N ALA A 24 13.11 5.55 -1.62
CA ALA A 24 11.87 6.23 -1.99
C ALA A 24 11.48 7.31 -0.96
N ILE A 25 11.64 7.04 0.33
CA ILE A 25 11.41 8.00 1.42
C ILE A 25 12.35 9.20 1.28
N ARG A 26 13.66 8.98 1.14
CA ARG A 26 14.65 10.05 0.97
C ARG A 26 14.35 10.89 -0.28
N SER A 27 13.95 10.25 -1.38
CA SER A 27 13.55 10.93 -2.61
C SER A 27 12.35 11.84 -2.40
N CYS A 28 11.29 11.36 -1.75
CA CYS A 28 10.12 12.18 -1.41
C CYS A 28 10.50 13.37 -0.51
N ALA A 29 11.31 13.14 0.51
CA ALA A 29 11.75 14.18 1.43
C ALA A 29 12.60 15.26 0.73
N SER A 30 13.44 14.88 -0.24
CA SER A 30 14.22 15.85 -1.05
C SER A 30 13.31 16.75 -1.89
N GLU A 31 12.12 16.28 -2.26
CA GLU A 31 11.07 17.04 -2.93
C GLU A 31 10.13 17.77 -1.94
N LYS A 32 10.51 17.85 -0.66
CA LYS A 32 9.72 18.46 0.43
C LYS A 32 8.35 17.82 0.67
N LYS A 33 8.17 16.57 0.28
CA LYS A 33 6.97 15.80 0.56
C LYS A 33 7.08 15.17 1.95
N ARG A 34 5.99 15.22 2.70
CA ARG A 34 5.87 14.50 3.97
C ARG A 34 5.64 13.02 3.71
N VAL A 35 6.27 12.17 4.49
CA VAL A 35 6.12 10.72 4.38
C VAL A 35 5.63 10.16 5.72
N ALA A 36 4.67 9.25 5.64
CA ALA A 36 4.18 8.51 6.80
C ALA A 36 4.29 6.99 6.56
N LEU A 37 4.68 6.27 7.59
CA LEU A 37 4.73 4.81 7.63
C LEU A 37 3.55 4.30 8.46
N PHE A 38 2.82 3.32 7.91
CA PHE A 38 1.64 2.75 8.56
C PHE A 38 1.87 1.28 8.90
N SER A 39 1.69 0.91 10.18
CA SER A 39 1.64 -0.46 10.67
C SER A 39 0.18 -0.90 10.79
N PHE A 40 -0.24 -1.85 9.96
CA PHE A 40 -1.58 -2.43 9.99
C PHE A 40 -1.67 -3.62 10.94
N CYS A 41 -0.55 -4.30 11.18
CA CYS A 41 -0.52 -5.52 11.97
C CYS A 41 0.86 -5.75 12.60
N SER A 42 0.99 -5.44 13.88
CA SER A 42 2.24 -5.64 14.63
C SER A 42 2.67 -7.10 14.64
N TYR A 43 1.73 -8.04 14.84
CA TYR A 43 2.00 -9.48 14.78
C TYR A 43 2.44 -9.96 13.38
N GLY A 44 2.11 -9.21 12.34
CA GLY A 44 2.50 -9.49 10.96
C GLY A 44 3.87 -8.93 10.57
N GLY A 45 4.64 -8.41 11.53
CA GLY A 45 6.00 -7.91 11.32
C GLY A 45 6.06 -6.48 10.77
N ASP A 46 4.96 -5.71 10.76
CA ASP A 46 4.95 -4.36 10.22
C ASP A 46 5.84 -3.42 11.02
N ASP A 47 5.78 -3.50 12.36
CA ASP A 47 6.58 -2.64 13.23
C ASP A 47 8.08 -2.93 13.05
N SER A 48 8.47 -4.20 13.00
CA SER A 48 9.85 -4.60 12.73
C SER A 48 10.35 -4.13 11.35
N ALA A 49 9.50 -4.19 10.32
CA ALA A 49 9.82 -3.66 9.01
C ALA A 49 10.02 -2.14 9.03
N ILE A 50 9.17 -1.42 9.76
CA ILE A 50 9.28 0.03 9.95
C ILE A 50 10.60 0.39 10.65
N GLU A 51 10.96 -0.29 11.74
CA GLU A 51 12.24 -0.09 12.44
C GLU A 51 13.45 -0.25 11.51
N LYS A 52 13.44 -1.34 10.72
CA LYS A 52 14.51 -1.60 9.74
C LYS A 52 14.61 -0.53 8.65
N ILE A 53 13.48 0.01 8.20
CA ILE A 53 13.45 1.10 7.21
C ILE A 53 13.94 2.41 7.85
N VAL A 54 13.46 2.74 9.05
CA VAL A 54 13.85 3.95 9.77
C VAL A 54 15.36 3.99 10.02
N SER A 55 15.98 2.86 10.33
CA SER A 55 17.44 2.79 10.49
C SER A 55 18.23 3.12 9.22
N ARG A 56 17.59 3.10 8.04
CA ARG A 56 18.20 3.33 6.71
C ARG A 56 17.94 4.71 6.11
N ILE A 57 17.05 5.51 6.69
CA ILE A 57 16.67 6.81 6.11
C ILE A 57 17.57 7.99 6.53
N ASN A 58 18.68 7.71 7.23
CA ASN A 58 19.72 8.69 7.53
C ASN A 58 19.19 10.00 8.17
N GLY A 59 18.31 9.87 9.18
CA GLY A 59 17.76 11.02 9.89
C GLY A 59 16.64 11.77 9.15
N THR A 60 16.18 11.27 7.99
CA THR A 60 14.98 11.81 7.32
C THR A 60 13.77 11.64 8.24
N SER A 61 13.03 12.73 8.49
CA SER A 61 11.84 12.69 9.33
C SER A 61 10.68 12.00 8.62
N VAL A 62 10.02 11.09 9.34
CA VAL A 62 8.79 10.41 8.91
C VAL A 62 7.81 10.33 10.07
N ASP A 63 6.52 10.42 9.76
CA ASP A 63 5.46 10.12 10.73
C ASP A 63 5.25 8.60 10.80
N ILE A 64 4.95 8.06 11.97
CA ILE A 64 4.66 6.61 12.14
C ILE A 64 3.29 6.46 12.81
N PHE A 65 2.43 5.67 12.18
CA PHE A 65 1.09 5.36 12.68
C PHE A 65 0.90 3.85 12.77
N SER A 66 0.70 3.35 14.01
CA SER A 66 0.36 1.94 14.25
C SER A 66 -1.11 1.80 14.58
N TYR A 67 -1.78 0.82 13.97
CA TYR A 67 -3.15 0.50 14.30
C TYR A 67 -3.25 -0.05 15.72
N ASN A 68 -4.03 0.61 16.55
CA ASN A 68 -4.20 0.33 17.98
C ASN A 68 -5.65 0.01 18.39
N GLY A 69 -6.52 -0.25 17.39
CA GLY A 69 -7.97 -0.47 17.62
C GLY A 69 -8.85 0.73 17.26
N ASP A 70 -8.30 1.94 17.12
CA ASP A 70 -9.03 3.10 16.62
C ASP A 70 -9.06 3.09 15.08
N ILE A 71 -10.11 2.47 14.52
CA ILE A 71 -10.32 2.38 13.07
C ILE A 71 -10.50 3.77 12.46
N SER A 72 -11.33 4.61 13.07
CA SER A 72 -11.68 5.93 12.51
C SER A 72 -10.48 6.85 12.45
N GLY A 73 -9.72 6.94 13.53
CA GLY A 73 -8.50 7.74 13.57
C GLY A 73 -7.45 7.24 12.59
N PHE A 74 -7.27 5.92 12.46
CA PHE A 74 -6.33 5.33 11.52
C PHE A 74 -6.71 5.59 10.05
N LEU A 75 -7.99 5.42 9.70
CA LEU A 75 -8.49 5.70 8.35
C LEU A 75 -8.42 7.19 8.00
N ASN A 76 -8.68 8.09 8.95
CA ASN A 76 -8.50 9.53 8.74
C ASN A 76 -7.06 9.86 8.38
N ARG A 77 -6.06 9.27 9.07
CA ARG A 77 -4.64 9.47 8.72
C ARG A 77 -4.28 8.95 7.33
N LEU A 78 -4.85 7.80 6.93
CA LEU A 78 -4.69 7.31 5.55
C LEU A 78 -5.35 8.24 4.53
N ASN A 79 -6.51 8.81 4.89
CA ASN A 79 -7.22 9.74 4.02
C ASN A 79 -6.51 11.08 3.86
N ASP A 80 -5.65 11.48 4.79
CA ASP A 80 -4.79 12.67 4.65
C ASP A 80 -3.64 12.47 3.63
N CYS A 81 -3.36 11.23 3.20
CA CYS A 81 -2.32 10.93 2.24
C CYS A 81 -2.77 11.24 0.80
N GLU A 82 -1.89 11.83 -0.01
CA GLU A 82 -2.10 12.01 -1.45
C GLU A 82 -1.92 10.68 -2.21
N CYS A 83 -0.94 9.90 -1.80
CA CYS A 83 -0.57 8.63 -2.44
C CYS A 83 -0.24 7.59 -1.37
N ILE A 84 -0.61 6.34 -1.61
CA ILE A 84 -0.37 5.21 -0.73
C ILE A 84 0.47 4.16 -1.47
N VAL A 85 1.68 3.89 -0.97
CA VAL A 85 2.47 2.72 -1.38
C VAL A 85 2.01 1.54 -0.54
N ALA A 86 1.25 0.64 -1.16
CA ALA A 86 0.51 -0.40 -0.45
C ALA A 86 1.19 -1.76 -0.57
N THR A 87 1.88 -2.18 0.48
CA THR A 87 2.43 -3.54 0.60
C THR A 87 1.41 -4.51 1.21
N ARG A 88 0.59 -4.04 2.16
CA ARG A 88 -0.50 -4.83 2.72
C ARG A 88 -1.71 -4.84 1.80
N PHE A 89 -2.35 -6.02 1.65
CA PHE A 89 -3.57 -6.18 0.86
C PHE A 89 -4.67 -5.18 1.28
N HIS A 90 -4.94 -5.08 2.58
CA HIS A 90 -5.95 -4.15 3.08
C HIS A 90 -5.57 -2.68 2.84
N ALA A 91 -4.29 -2.32 2.92
CA ALA A 91 -3.85 -0.96 2.59
C ALA A 91 -4.14 -0.60 1.12
N MET A 92 -3.97 -1.57 0.21
CA MET A 92 -4.28 -1.41 -1.21
C MET A 92 -5.78 -1.17 -1.43
N VAL A 93 -6.63 -2.04 -0.88
CA VAL A 93 -8.09 -1.94 -1.04
C VAL A 93 -8.63 -0.66 -0.41
N ILE A 94 -8.25 -0.38 0.84
CA ILE A 94 -8.68 0.82 1.57
C ILE A 94 -8.21 2.10 0.84
N GLY A 95 -6.99 2.11 0.32
CA GLY A 95 -6.47 3.23 -0.45
C GLY A 95 -7.34 3.54 -1.66
N TRP A 96 -7.76 2.54 -2.43
CA TRP A 96 -8.69 2.72 -3.54
C TRP A 96 -10.07 3.16 -3.09
N MET A 97 -10.62 2.58 -2.02
CA MET A 97 -11.92 2.98 -1.45
C MET A 97 -11.92 4.45 -0.99
N LEU A 98 -10.78 4.96 -0.54
CA LEU A 98 -10.58 6.37 -0.18
C LEU A 98 -10.24 7.26 -1.40
N SER A 99 -10.34 6.72 -2.62
CA SER A 99 -10.02 7.41 -3.89
C SER A 99 -8.59 7.97 -3.92
N LYS A 100 -7.64 7.27 -3.30
CA LYS A 100 -6.23 7.68 -3.28
C LYS A 100 -5.47 7.11 -4.47
N LYS A 101 -4.38 7.77 -4.84
CA LYS A 101 -3.37 7.15 -5.71
C LYS A 101 -2.73 6.00 -4.95
N VAL A 102 -2.88 4.77 -5.42
CA VAL A 102 -2.31 3.58 -4.78
C VAL A 102 -1.27 2.96 -5.70
N LEU A 103 -0.04 2.88 -5.24
CA LEU A 103 1.03 2.10 -5.87
C LEU A 103 1.14 0.74 -5.15
N PRO A 104 0.57 -0.33 -5.72
CA PRO A 104 0.66 -1.66 -5.14
C PRO A 104 2.10 -2.19 -5.14
N VAL A 105 2.53 -2.76 -4.01
CA VAL A 105 3.74 -3.58 -3.90
C VAL A 105 3.31 -5.03 -3.74
N VAL A 106 3.43 -5.78 -4.83
CA VAL A 106 2.92 -7.15 -4.94
C VAL A 106 3.98 -8.16 -4.56
N TYR A 107 3.62 -9.05 -3.66
CA TYR A 107 4.47 -10.17 -3.18
C TYR A 107 3.73 -11.52 -3.17
N SER A 108 2.48 -11.56 -3.60
CA SER A 108 1.67 -12.78 -3.56
C SER A 108 0.68 -12.85 -4.73
N ALA A 109 0.30 -14.09 -5.09
CA ALA A 109 -0.71 -14.34 -6.11
C ALA A 109 -2.07 -13.70 -5.75
N LYS A 110 -2.43 -13.65 -4.46
CA LYS A 110 -3.68 -13.02 -4.01
C LYS A 110 -3.77 -11.56 -4.45
N GLN A 111 -2.70 -10.78 -4.30
CA GLN A 111 -2.68 -9.38 -4.72
C GLN A 111 -2.73 -9.27 -6.24
N THR A 112 -1.96 -10.11 -6.95
CA THR A 112 -1.97 -10.14 -8.43
C THR A 112 -3.35 -10.44 -8.97
N ASN A 113 -4.03 -11.45 -8.42
CA ASN A 113 -5.36 -11.85 -8.87
C ASN A 113 -6.35 -10.70 -8.70
N VAL A 114 -6.40 -10.09 -7.52
CA VAL A 114 -7.32 -8.96 -7.28
C VAL A 114 -7.02 -7.78 -8.22
N ILE A 115 -5.76 -7.42 -8.42
CA ILE A 115 -5.37 -6.36 -9.36
C ILE A 115 -5.89 -6.64 -10.78
N ASN A 116 -5.78 -7.89 -11.23
CA ASN A 116 -6.29 -8.32 -12.54
C ASN A 116 -7.82 -8.32 -12.58
N ASP A 117 -8.47 -8.88 -11.56
CA ASP A 117 -9.93 -9.03 -11.49
C ASP A 117 -10.65 -7.68 -11.52
N ILE A 118 -10.07 -6.65 -10.87
CA ILE A 118 -10.63 -5.30 -10.86
C ILE A 118 -10.22 -4.46 -12.08
N GLY A 119 -9.39 -5.00 -12.98
CA GLY A 119 -8.94 -4.28 -14.18
C GLY A 119 -7.99 -3.11 -13.89
N PHE A 120 -7.23 -3.14 -12.78
CA PHE A 120 -6.26 -2.09 -12.48
C PHE A 120 -5.10 -2.10 -13.47
N THR A 121 -4.90 -1.00 -14.18
CA THR A 121 -3.86 -0.82 -15.22
C THR A 121 -2.70 0.10 -14.79
N GLY A 122 -2.72 0.59 -13.55
CA GLY A 122 -1.68 1.46 -13.02
C GLY A 122 -0.35 0.75 -12.77
N ALA A 123 0.64 1.52 -12.33
CA ALA A 123 1.95 1.00 -11.99
C ALA A 123 1.89 0.04 -10.79
N VAL A 124 2.70 -1.02 -10.82
CA VAL A 124 2.83 -2.02 -9.77
C VAL A 124 4.30 -2.32 -9.53
N ARG A 125 4.76 -2.31 -8.28
CA ARG A 125 6.05 -2.87 -7.89
C ARG A 125 5.88 -4.35 -7.56
N ASN A 126 6.40 -5.22 -8.40
CA ASN A 126 6.28 -6.66 -8.19
C ASN A 126 7.58 -7.23 -7.60
N LEU A 127 7.54 -7.75 -6.37
CA LEU A 127 8.67 -8.32 -5.66
C LEU A 127 8.98 -9.79 -6.06
N THR A 128 8.08 -10.41 -6.83
CA THR A 128 8.27 -11.80 -7.31
C THR A 128 8.92 -11.85 -8.69
N LYS A 129 9.33 -10.69 -9.25
CA LYS A 129 9.93 -10.59 -10.57
C LYS A 129 11.16 -9.70 -10.54
N LYS A 130 12.29 -10.20 -11.05
CA LYS A 130 13.51 -9.40 -11.29
C LYS A 130 13.32 -8.41 -12.45
N GLY A 131 14.15 -7.38 -12.47
CA GLY A 131 14.21 -6.43 -13.60
C GLY A 131 13.04 -5.46 -13.70
N THR A 132 12.22 -5.35 -12.67
CA THR A 132 11.20 -4.28 -12.57
C THR A 132 11.86 -2.98 -12.12
N ARG A 133 11.24 -1.84 -12.49
CA ARG A 133 11.70 -0.50 -12.04
C ARG A 133 11.73 -0.44 -10.51
N SER A 134 12.64 0.35 -9.95
CA SER A 134 12.72 0.58 -8.52
C SER A 134 11.44 1.25 -7.99
N LEU A 135 11.18 1.11 -6.70
CA LEU A 135 10.03 1.75 -6.07
C LEU A 135 10.08 3.28 -6.21
N SER A 136 11.28 3.87 -6.10
CA SER A 136 11.50 5.31 -6.25
C SER A 136 11.14 5.81 -7.65
N GLU A 137 11.56 5.11 -8.72
CA GLU A 137 11.24 5.46 -10.10
C GLU A 137 9.74 5.34 -10.40
N LEU A 138 9.11 4.25 -9.93
CA LEU A 138 7.67 4.04 -10.09
C LEU A 138 6.86 5.12 -9.37
N LEU A 139 7.27 5.47 -8.14
CA LEU A 139 6.57 6.45 -7.33
C LEU A 139 6.66 7.86 -7.95
N LYS A 140 7.83 8.28 -8.44
CA LYS A 140 8.00 9.56 -9.14
C LYS A 140 7.08 9.67 -10.33
N LYS A 141 7.05 8.64 -11.19
CA LYS A 141 6.14 8.60 -12.33
C LYS A 141 4.69 8.67 -11.89
N TYR A 142 4.29 7.85 -10.91
CA TYR A 142 2.92 7.71 -10.47
C TYR A 142 2.38 8.98 -9.78
N LEU A 143 3.22 9.71 -9.05
CA LEU A 143 2.85 11.00 -8.45
C LEU A 143 2.57 12.07 -9.51
N SER A 144 3.22 12.03 -10.67
CA SER A 144 3.00 12.96 -11.77
C SER A 144 1.73 12.65 -12.59
N GLU A 145 1.17 11.46 -12.47
CA GLU A 145 -0.06 11.08 -13.18
C GLU A 145 -1.30 11.73 -12.53
N PRO A 146 -2.25 12.24 -13.30
CA PRO A 146 -3.32 13.09 -12.73
C PRO A 146 -4.40 12.31 -11.98
N VAL A 147 -4.59 11.01 -12.21
CA VAL A 147 -5.78 10.29 -11.75
C VAL A 147 -5.44 9.01 -10.98
N GLY A 148 -6.17 8.79 -9.88
CA GLY A 148 -6.25 7.50 -9.20
C GLY A 148 -7.18 6.52 -9.94
N PHE A 149 -7.21 5.29 -9.47
CA PHE A 149 -8.12 4.25 -9.96
C PHE A 149 -9.50 4.46 -9.35
N ASP A 150 -10.55 4.56 -10.20
CA ASP A 150 -11.93 4.71 -9.75
C ASP A 150 -12.54 3.35 -9.42
N VAL A 151 -13.03 3.20 -8.21
CA VAL A 151 -13.70 1.98 -7.72
C VAL A 151 -15.22 2.15 -7.58
N GLY A 152 -15.81 3.23 -8.06
CA GLY A 152 -17.24 3.52 -7.89
C GLY A 152 -18.14 2.42 -8.42
N GLN A 153 -17.87 1.89 -9.60
CA GLN A 153 -18.60 0.77 -10.16
C GLN A 153 -18.44 -0.51 -9.32
N LEU A 154 -17.22 -0.83 -8.89
CA LEU A 154 -16.94 -2.01 -8.05
C LEU A 154 -17.64 -1.93 -6.69
N SER A 155 -17.72 -0.73 -6.11
CA SER A 155 -18.45 -0.48 -4.87
C SER A 155 -19.94 -0.76 -5.06
N THR A 156 -20.54 -0.26 -6.14
CA THR A 156 -21.94 -0.51 -6.48
C THR A 156 -22.22 -1.99 -6.72
N GLU A 157 -21.35 -2.70 -7.42
CA GLU A 157 -21.46 -4.14 -7.65
C GLU A 157 -21.36 -4.92 -6.33
N ALA A 158 -20.47 -4.51 -5.42
CA ALA A 158 -20.34 -5.12 -4.10
C ALA A 158 -21.62 -4.94 -3.26
N GLU A 159 -22.22 -3.75 -3.25
CA GLU A 159 -23.51 -3.49 -2.59
C GLU A 159 -24.61 -4.39 -3.16
N ASN A 160 -24.68 -4.55 -4.48
CA ASN A 160 -25.67 -5.40 -5.13
C ASN A 160 -25.59 -6.87 -4.73
N GLN A 161 -24.42 -7.37 -4.30
CA GLN A 161 -24.29 -8.75 -3.80
C GLN A 161 -25.11 -9.02 -2.54
N PHE A 162 -25.39 -7.99 -1.75
CA PHE A 162 -26.15 -8.11 -0.50
C PHE A 162 -27.65 -7.86 -0.69
N CYS A 163 -28.12 -7.45 -1.87
CA CYS A 163 -29.51 -7.06 -2.10
C CYS A 163 -30.52 -8.19 -1.82
N VAL A 164 -30.14 -9.45 -2.01
CA VAL A 164 -31.00 -10.62 -1.69
C VAL A 164 -31.02 -10.86 -0.18
N THR A 165 -29.86 -10.79 0.45
CA THR A 165 -29.72 -10.99 1.89
C THR A 165 -30.44 -9.89 2.67
N ASP A 166 -30.32 -8.64 2.24
CA ASP A 166 -30.99 -7.50 2.86
C ASP A 166 -32.51 -7.64 2.83
N ARG A 167 -33.07 -8.14 1.73
CA ARG A 167 -34.52 -8.42 1.65
C ARG A 167 -35.01 -9.49 2.63
N LEU A 168 -34.12 -10.37 3.10
CA LEU A 168 -34.46 -11.42 4.07
C LEU A 168 -34.45 -10.88 5.51
N PHE A 169 -33.68 -9.83 5.79
CA PHE A 169 -33.47 -9.31 7.14
C PHE A 169 -34.17 -7.97 7.41
N ILE A 170 -34.51 -7.20 6.37
CA ILE A 170 -35.32 -5.99 6.52
C ILE A 170 -36.81 -6.36 6.42
N LYS A 171 -37.44 -6.56 7.57
CA LYS A 171 -38.89 -6.62 7.71
C LYS A 171 -39.41 -5.29 8.26
#